data_93b84d315ecaa69aa8dcdba9cb6c79e1
#
_entry.id   93b84d315ecaa69aa8dcdba9cb6c79e1
#
_cell.length_a   1.000
_cell.length_b   1.000
_cell.length_c   1.000
_cell.angle_alpha   90.00
_cell.angle_beta   90.00
_cell.angle_gamma   90.00
#
_symmetry.space_group_name_H-M   'P 1'
#
loop_
_entity.id
_entity.type
_entity.pdbx_description
1 polymer ?
#
loop_
_entity_poly.entity_id
_entity_poly.type
_entity_poly.pdbx_seq_one_letter_code
_entity_poly.pdbx_strand_id
1 'polypeptide(L)'
;DVPNGVHKKRSVIMKYAEEGLQYHIAVKNGDVGKYVIMPGDPKRCKKIAAYFDDAKLIADNREYVTYTGYLDGVKVSVTSTGIGGPSASIALEELVKAGANTFIRIGTCGGMDIDVKGGDVVVATSAIRMEGTTKEYAPIEFPAVANLDVVNALVDSAKKLGFEYHAGVVECKDSFYGQHEPEKMPVNYELINKWNAWLKLGCLASEMESAALFFVGSYLRVKVG
;
A
#
# COMPACT_ATOMS: atom_id res chain seq x y z
N ASP A 1 36.13 -3.11 -3.51
CA ASP A 1 35.94 -4.56 -3.59
C ASP A 1 35.01 -5.02 -2.46
N VAL A 2 33.75 -5.25 -2.78
CA VAL A 2 32.76 -5.85 -1.86
C VAL A 2 32.91 -7.37 -1.96
N PRO A 3 33.09 -8.09 -0.86
CA PRO A 3 33.33 -9.54 -0.92
C PRO A 3 32.13 -10.29 -1.53
N ASN A 4 32.39 -11.08 -2.56
CA ASN A 4 31.47 -11.93 -3.33
C ASN A 4 30.76 -13.05 -2.53
N GLY A 5 30.67 -12.96 -1.19
CA GLY A 5 30.13 -14.00 -0.33
C GLY A 5 28.65 -13.88 0.04
N VAL A 6 28.02 -12.72 -0.19
CA VAL A 6 26.66 -12.44 0.33
C VAL A 6 25.55 -12.96 -0.59
N HIS A 7 25.82 -13.20 -1.87
CA HIS A 7 24.78 -13.60 -2.83
C HIS A 7 24.35 -15.06 -2.78
N LYS A 8 25.14 -15.97 -2.20
CA LYS A 8 24.81 -17.42 -2.21
C LYS A 8 23.83 -17.89 -1.13
N LYS A 9 23.59 -17.11 -0.06
CA LYS A 9 22.68 -17.52 1.03
C LYS A 9 21.22 -17.07 0.87
N ARG A 10 20.91 -16.18 -0.09
CA ARG A 10 19.53 -15.74 -0.36
C ARG A 10 18.67 -16.74 -1.16
N SER A 11 19.25 -17.78 -1.74
CA SER A 11 18.53 -18.77 -2.55
C SER A 11 17.77 -19.83 -1.76
N VAL A 12 17.86 -19.85 -0.43
CA VAL A 12 17.27 -20.93 0.38
C VAL A 12 15.75 -20.72 0.60
N ILE A 13 15.28 -19.48 0.66
CA ILE A 13 13.84 -19.18 0.86
C ILE A 13 13.01 -19.49 -0.40
N MET A 14 13.62 -19.47 -1.59
CA MET A 14 12.93 -19.76 -2.86
C MET A 14 12.71 -21.26 -3.14
N LYS A 15 13.24 -22.16 -2.33
CA LYS A 15 13.10 -23.61 -2.53
C LYS A 15 11.77 -24.20 -2.08
N TYR A 16 10.90 -23.44 -1.44
CA TYR A 16 9.59 -23.91 -0.94
C TYR A 16 8.39 -23.50 -1.79
N ALA A 17 8.59 -22.68 -2.82
CA ALA A 17 7.55 -22.39 -3.79
C ALA A 17 7.66 -23.33 -4.98
N GLU A 18 6.55 -23.88 -5.47
CA GLU A 18 6.49 -24.47 -6.80
C GLU A 18 7.07 -23.47 -7.81
N GLU A 19 7.78 -23.96 -8.84
CA GLU A 19 8.50 -23.10 -9.77
C GLU A 19 7.58 -22.01 -10.34
N GLY A 20 7.88 -20.74 -10.01
CA GLY A 20 7.11 -19.55 -10.43
C GLY A 20 5.96 -19.13 -9.53
N LEU A 21 5.53 -19.90 -8.53
CA LEU A 21 4.49 -19.52 -7.58
C LEU A 21 5.06 -18.63 -6.49
N GLN A 22 4.44 -17.46 -6.25
CA GLN A 22 4.85 -16.56 -5.17
C GLN A 22 4.42 -17.15 -3.81
N TYR A 23 5.31 -17.11 -2.83
CA TYR A 23 5.16 -17.86 -1.58
C TYR A 23 3.97 -17.38 -0.72
N HIS A 24 3.78 -16.05 -0.59
CA HIS A 24 2.74 -15.52 0.29
C HIS A 24 1.42 -15.32 -0.45
N ILE A 25 1.44 -14.69 -1.63
CA ILE A 25 0.21 -14.37 -2.37
C ILE A 25 -0.29 -15.50 -3.25
N ALA A 26 0.47 -16.58 -3.40
CA ALA A 26 0.12 -17.80 -4.17
C ALA A 26 -0.35 -17.52 -5.62
N VAL A 27 0.29 -16.56 -6.31
CA VAL A 27 0.06 -16.26 -7.72
C VAL A 27 1.32 -16.49 -8.55
N LYS A 28 1.16 -16.73 -9.84
CA LYS A 28 2.23 -16.92 -10.83
C LYS A 28 2.31 -15.73 -11.79
N ASN A 29 3.42 -15.63 -12.51
CA ASN A 29 3.54 -14.70 -13.61
C ASN A 29 2.42 -14.95 -14.66
N GLY A 30 1.73 -13.88 -15.03
CA GLY A 30 0.58 -13.92 -15.95
C GLY A 30 -0.79 -14.13 -15.27
N ASP A 31 -0.86 -14.51 -13.99
CA ASP A 31 -2.13 -14.64 -13.27
C ASP A 31 -2.76 -13.27 -13.01
N VAL A 32 -1.96 -12.24 -12.81
CA VAL A 32 -2.40 -10.87 -12.51
C VAL A 32 -2.29 -9.93 -13.72
N GLY A 33 -3.05 -8.85 -13.71
CA GLY A 33 -2.93 -7.76 -14.66
C GLY A 33 -1.75 -6.83 -14.33
N LYS A 34 -1.43 -5.91 -15.25
CA LYS A 34 -0.43 -4.87 -14.99
C LYS A 34 -0.88 -3.87 -13.92
N TYR A 35 -2.18 -3.67 -13.79
CA TYR A 35 -2.81 -2.77 -12.82
C TYR A 35 -3.42 -3.59 -11.69
N VAL A 36 -3.07 -3.25 -10.45
CA VAL A 36 -3.58 -3.94 -9.27
C VAL A 36 -4.16 -2.95 -8.27
N ILE A 37 -5.39 -3.18 -7.85
CA ILE A 37 -6.04 -2.48 -6.75
C ILE A 37 -5.74 -3.23 -5.46
N MET A 38 -5.31 -2.51 -4.42
CA MET A 38 -4.83 -3.09 -3.18
C MET A 38 -5.65 -2.63 -1.96
N PRO A 39 -6.80 -3.27 -1.64
CA PRO A 39 -7.49 -3.03 -0.38
C PRO A 39 -6.78 -3.72 0.79
N GLY A 40 -6.99 -3.26 2.03
CA GLY A 40 -6.47 -3.95 3.21
C GLY A 40 -7.25 -5.22 3.53
N ASP A 41 -8.57 -5.12 3.63
CA ASP A 41 -9.47 -6.23 4.00
C ASP A 41 -9.71 -7.18 2.82
N PRO A 42 -9.41 -8.50 2.97
CA PRO A 42 -9.68 -9.51 1.95
C PRO A 42 -11.14 -9.53 1.46
N LYS A 43 -12.09 -9.24 2.34
CA LYS A 43 -13.53 -9.21 1.98
C LYS A 43 -13.88 -8.14 0.96
N ARG A 44 -13.06 -7.09 0.83
CA ARG A 44 -13.25 -6.05 -0.18
C ARG A 44 -12.84 -6.50 -1.59
N CYS A 45 -11.95 -7.50 -1.72
CA CYS A 45 -11.49 -7.97 -3.02
C CYS A 45 -12.65 -8.46 -3.90
N LYS A 46 -13.56 -9.28 -3.34
CA LYS A 46 -14.75 -9.73 -4.07
C LYS A 46 -15.68 -8.59 -4.49
N LYS A 47 -15.83 -7.57 -3.63
CA LYS A 47 -16.68 -6.40 -3.93
C LYS A 47 -16.09 -5.55 -5.05
N ILE A 48 -14.76 -5.36 -5.05
CA ILE A 48 -14.05 -4.63 -6.10
C ILE A 48 -14.07 -5.43 -7.41
N ALA A 49 -13.80 -6.73 -7.34
CA ALA A 49 -13.83 -7.62 -8.50
C ALA A 49 -15.22 -7.71 -9.18
N ALA A 50 -16.30 -7.40 -8.47
CA ALA A 50 -17.65 -7.35 -9.05
C ALA A 50 -17.81 -6.24 -10.11
N TYR A 51 -16.89 -5.29 -10.20
CA TYR A 51 -16.83 -4.28 -11.25
C TYR A 51 -16.01 -4.71 -12.47
N PHE A 52 -15.36 -5.87 -12.43
CA PHE A 52 -14.53 -6.39 -13.54
C PHE A 52 -15.35 -7.34 -14.40
N ASP A 53 -15.12 -7.29 -15.69
CA ASP A 53 -15.62 -8.31 -16.62
C ASP A 53 -14.84 -9.61 -16.40
N ASP A 54 -15.53 -10.75 -16.48
CA ASP A 54 -14.96 -12.10 -16.35
C ASP A 54 -14.08 -12.33 -15.11
N ALA A 55 -14.40 -11.67 -13.99
CA ALA A 55 -13.63 -11.76 -12.75
C ALA A 55 -13.57 -13.19 -12.21
N LYS A 56 -12.37 -13.65 -11.88
CA LYS A 56 -12.11 -14.98 -11.29
C LYS A 56 -11.27 -14.85 -10.04
N LEU A 57 -11.57 -15.67 -9.03
CA LEU A 57 -10.68 -15.87 -7.89
C LEU A 57 -9.43 -16.60 -8.39
N ILE A 58 -8.26 -16.01 -8.17
CA ILE A 58 -6.96 -16.57 -8.55
C ILE A 58 -6.32 -17.27 -7.36
N ALA A 59 -6.31 -16.62 -6.21
CA ALA A 59 -5.70 -17.15 -4.98
C ALA A 59 -6.43 -16.62 -3.74
N ASP A 60 -6.44 -17.45 -2.71
CA ASP A 60 -6.90 -17.11 -1.35
C ASP A 60 -5.93 -17.77 -0.39
N ASN A 61 -4.92 -17.01 0.04
CA ASN A 61 -3.86 -17.52 0.91
C ASN A 61 -3.49 -16.47 1.96
N ARG A 62 -3.54 -16.84 3.23
CA ARG A 62 -3.31 -15.95 4.37
C ARG A 62 -4.28 -14.76 4.34
N GLU A 63 -3.74 -13.53 4.50
CA GLU A 63 -4.47 -12.26 4.33
C GLU A 63 -4.57 -11.79 2.86
N TYR A 64 -4.02 -12.55 1.92
CA TYR A 64 -3.96 -12.19 0.49
C TYR A 64 -5.01 -12.93 -0.32
N VAL A 65 -6.00 -12.21 -0.78
CA VAL A 65 -7.04 -12.71 -1.70
C VAL A 65 -6.90 -11.97 -3.02
N THR A 66 -6.73 -12.71 -4.11
CA THR A 66 -6.52 -12.14 -5.45
C THR A 66 -7.65 -12.53 -6.39
N TYR A 67 -8.26 -11.54 -7.03
CA TYR A 67 -9.15 -11.70 -8.18
C TYR A 67 -8.53 -11.01 -9.39
N THR A 68 -8.75 -11.58 -10.57
CA THR A 68 -8.34 -11.00 -11.85
C THR A 68 -9.51 -11.02 -12.83
N GLY A 69 -9.67 -9.97 -13.59
CA GLY A 69 -10.68 -9.79 -14.62
C GLY A 69 -10.26 -8.69 -15.59
N TYR A 70 -11.24 -8.01 -16.18
CA TYR A 70 -10.97 -6.98 -17.18
C TYR A 70 -11.78 -5.71 -16.88
N LEU A 71 -11.22 -4.55 -17.23
CA LEU A 71 -11.90 -3.25 -17.31
C LEU A 71 -11.59 -2.65 -18.68
N ASP A 72 -12.62 -2.35 -19.45
CA ASP A 72 -12.46 -1.82 -20.83
C ASP A 72 -11.47 -2.63 -21.67
N GLY A 73 -11.51 -3.96 -21.54
CA GLY A 73 -10.61 -4.88 -22.24
C GLY A 73 -9.17 -4.96 -21.69
N VAL A 74 -8.84 -4.20 -20.66
CA VAL A 74 -7.54 -4.23 -19.99
C VAL A 74 -7.58 -5.20 -18.82
N LYS A 75 -6.61 -6.13 -18.76
CA LYS A 75 -6.48 -7.07 -17.65
C LYS A 75 -6.09 -6.33 -16.36
N VAL A 76 -6.92 -6.46 -15.33
CA VAL A 76 -6.76 -5.83 -14.03
C VAL A 76 -6.89 -6.86 -12.91
N SER A 77 -6.29 -6.56 -11.76
CA SER A 77 -6.40 -7.43 -10.58
C SER A 77 -6.74 -6.62 -9.34
N VAL A 78 -7.25 -7.30 -8.35
CA VAL A 78 -7.36 -6.80 -6.98
C VAL A 78 -6.72 -7.82 -6.05
N THR A 79 -5.83 -7.36 -5.16
CA THR A 79 -5.17 -8.21 -4.15
C THR A 79 -5.19 -7.50 -2.80
N SER A 80 -5.69 -8.16 -1.76
CA SER A 80 -5.65 -7.61 -0.40
C SER A 80 -4.23 -7.58 0.15
N THR A 81 -3.96 -6.60 1.03
CA THR A 81 -2.65 -6.41 1.66
C THR A 81 -2.59 -6.91 3.10
N GLY A 82 -3.75 -7.15 3.75
CA GLY A 82 -3.80 -7.16 5.21
C GLY A 82 -3.54 -5.78 5.79
N ILE A 83 -3.10 -5.72 7.03
CA ILE A 83 -2.82 -4.49 7.77
C ILE A 83 -1.31 -4.31 7.95
N GLY A 84 -0.84 -3.09 7.68
CA GLY A 84 0.49 -2.64 8.03
C GLY A 84 1.55 -2.84 6.95
N GLY A 85 2.66 -2.16 7.14
CA GLY A 85 3.79 -2.10 6.20
C GLY A 85 4.37 -3.47 5.82
N PRO A 86 4.67 -4.38 6.76
CA PRO A 86 5.25 -5.68 6.45
C PRO A 86 4.39 -6.50 5.50
N SER A 87 3.09 -6.60 5.76
CA SER A 87 2.15 -7.35 4.93
C SER A 87 1.98 -6.72 3.55
N ALA A 88 1.81 -5.39 3.50
CA ALA A 88 1.64 -4.65 2.24
C ALA A 88 2.88 -4.72 1.34
N SER A 89 4.09 -4.63 1.91
CA SER A 89 5.34 -4.71 1.15
C SER A 89 5.58 -6.10 0.55
N ILE A 90 5.24 -7.16 1.28
CA ILE A 90 5.29 -8.54 0.77
C ILE A 90 4.37 -8.67 -0.46
N ALA A 91 3.11 -8.22 -0.34
CA ALA A 91 2.17 -8.28 -1.46
C ALA A 91 2.69 -7.53 -2.69
N LEU A 92 3.20 -6.30 -2.51
CA LEU A 92 3.72 -5.49 -3.61
C LEU A 92 4.92 -6.16 -4.29
N GLU A 93 5.90 -6.63 -3.52
CA GLU A 93 7.09 -7.31 -4.05
C GLU A 93 6.72 -8.55 -4.88
N GLU A 94 5.81 -9.37 -4.38
CA GLU A 94 5.40 -10.60 -5.05
C GLU A 94 4.51 -10.33 -6.27
N LEU A 95 3.64 -9.31 -6.23
CA LEU A 95 2.85 -8.87 -7.39
C LEU A 95 3.73 -8.32 -8.52
N VAL A 96 4.80 -7.60 -8.19
CA VAL A 96 5.77 -7.14 -9.19
C VAL A 96 6.47 -8.33 -9.85
N LYS A 97 6.86 -9.35 -9.09
CA LYS A 97 7.42 -10.60 -9.63
C LYS A 97 6.41 -11.37 -10.49
N ALA A 98 5.12 -11.24 -10.21
CA ALA A 98 4.04 -11.80 -11.01
C ALA A 98 3.69 -10.99 -12.26
N GLY A 99 4.36 -9.84 -12.49
CA GLY A 99 4.25 -9.02 -13.71
C GLY A 99 3.43 -7.75 -13.60
N ALA A 100 2.93 -7.39 -12.41
CA ALA A 100 2.24 -6.12 -12.18
C ALA A 100 3.24 -4.95 -12.08
N ASN A 101 2.80 -3.73 -12.45
CA ASN A 101 3.68 -2.56 -12.44
C ASN A 101 3.00 -1.23 -12.06
N THR A 102 1.68 -1.25 -11.84
CA THR A 102 0.92 -0.06 -11.45
C THR A 102 -0.09 -0.46 -10.38
N PHE A 103 -0.05 0.23 -9.26
CA PHE A 103 -0.77 -0.14 -8.06
C PHE A 103 -1.54 1.05 -7.49
N ILE A 104 -2.79 0.78 -7.09
CA ILE A 104 -3.66 1.75 -6.43
C ILE A 104 -4.07 1.18 -5.07
N ARG A 105 -3.63 1.80 -3.99
CA ARG A 105 -4.08 1.47 -2.64
C ARG A 105 -5.46 2.07 -2.41
N ILE A 106 -6.42 1.27 -1.99
CA ILE A 106 -7.74 1.71 -1.54
C ILE A 106 -7.91 1.32 -0.08
N GLY A 107 -8.00 2.30 0.79
CA GLY A 107 -8.14 2.08 2.22
C GLY A 107 -9.15 3.03 2.86
N THR A 108 -9.35 2.85 4.14
CA THR A 108 -9.96 3.83 5.02
C THR A 108 -8.85 4.52 5.81
N CYS A 109 -9.02 5.80 6.11
CA CYS A 109 -8.10 6.57 6.93
C CYS A 109 -8.87 7.38 7.98
N GLY A 110 -8.18 7.75 9.04
CA GLY A 110 -8.70 8.73 10.01
C GLY A 110 -8.32 10.14 9.58
N GLY A 111 -9.31 11.02 9.36
CA GLY A 111 -9.03 12.43 9.08
C GLY A 111 -8.28 13.07 10.25
N MET A 112 -7.23 13.83 9.96
CA MET A 112 -6.43 14.59 10.92
C MET A 112 -6.71 16.10 10.77
N ASP A 113 -6.73 16.58 9.53
CA ASP A 113 -7.07 17.97 9.25
C ASP A 113 -8.56 18.23 9.49
N ILE A 114 -8.89 19.41 10.05
CA ILE A 114 -10.27 19.79 10.39
C ILE A 114 -11.17 19.90 9.15
N ASP A 115 -10.59 20.14 7.98
CA ASP A 115 -11.32 20.27 6.72
C ASP A 115 -11.64 18.92 6.08
N VAL A 116 -10.97 17.85 6.48
CA VAL A 116 -11.24 16.48 6.01
C VAL A 116 -12.44 15.91 6.76
N LYS A 117 -13.56 15.76 6.07
CA LYS A 117 -14.82 15.26 6.62
C LYS A 117 -14.99 13.77 6.39
N GLY A 118 -15.85 13.15 7.20
CA GLY A 118 -16.24 11.76 6.97
C GLY A 118 -16.94 11.59 5.62
N GLY A 119 -16.38 10.73 4.76
CA GLY A 119 -16.86 10.51 3.39
C GLY A 119 -16.03 11.18 2.30
N ASP A 120 -15.16 12.12 2.65
CA ASP A 120 -14.23 12.74 1.70
C ASP A 120 -13.18 11.75 1.21
N VAL A 121 -12.69 11.96 0.00
CA VAL A 121 -11.58 11.20 -0.58
C VAL A 121 -10.26 11.88 -0.23
N VAL A 122 -9.31 11.13 0.35
CA VAL A 122 -7.95 11.63 0.56
C VAL A 122 -7.01 10.94 -0.43
N VAL A 123 -6.44 11.73 -1.35
CA VAL A 123 -5.42 11.28 -2.29
C VAL A 123 -4.04 11.57 -1.68
N ALA A 124 -3.37 10.52 -1.20
CA ALA A 124 -2.05 10.65 -0.59
C ALA A 124 -0.99 10.96 -1.65
N THR A 125 -0.30 12.10 -1.53
CA THR A 125 0.85 12.47 -2.39
C THR A 125 2.16 11.97 -1.83
N SER A 126 2.25 11.84 -0.52
CA SER A 126 3.39 11.31 0.23
C SER A 126 2.95 10.87 1.61
N ALA A 127 3.80 10.11 2.28
CA ALA A 127 3.51 9.59 3.60
C ALA A 127 4.64 9.88 4.59
N ILE A 128 4.27 10.24 5.81
CA ILE A 128 5.20 10.33 6.94
C ILE A 128 5.59 8.91 7.35
N ARG A 129 6.88 8.62 7.38
CA ARG A 129 7.46 7.29 7.68
C ARG A 129 7.56 7.05 9.19
N MET A 130 6.41 6.91 9.88
CA MET A 130 6.39 6.57 11.32
C MET A 130 6.35 5.04 11.56
N GLU A 131 6.58 4.25 10.53
CA GLU A 131 6.60 2.79 10.56
C GLU A 131 8.03 2.23 10.49
N GLY A 132 8.20 0.95 10.79
CA GLY A 132 9.50 0.29 10.80
C GLY A 132 9.93 -0.31 9.48
N THR A 133 8.98 -0.72 8.62
CA THR A 133 9.26 -1.48 7.40
C THR A 133 10.21 -0.75 6.47
N THR A 134 9.94 0.52 6.16
CA THR A 134 10.77 1.29 5.22
C THR A 134 12.16 1.62 5.77
N LYS A 135 12.35 1.60 7.08
CA LYS A 135 13.66 1.81 7.71
C LYS A 135 14.63 0.66 7.44
N GLU A 136 14.10 -0.54 7.15
CA GLU A 136 14.91 -1.70 6.73
C GLU A 136 15.30 -1.65 5.24
N TYR A 137 14.64 -0.80 4.45
CA TYR A 137 14.98 -0.59 3.03
C TYR A 137 15.99 0.54 2.84
N ALA A 138 15.86 1.66 3.58
CA ALA A 138 16.73 2.82 3.41
C ALA A 138 16.67 3.80 4.61
N PRO A 139 17.65 4.75 4.67
CA PRO A 139 17.67 5.82 5.67
C PRO A 139 16.36 6.63 5.68
N ILE A 140 16.06 7.23 6.86
CA ILE A 140 14.81 7.96 7.08
C ILE A 140 14.64 9.20 6.19
N GLU A 141 15.76 9.76 5.73
CA GLU A 141 15.81 10.96 4.90
C GLU A 141 15.24 10.74 3.50
N PHE A 142 15.19 9.48 3.01
CA PHE A 142 14.55 9.21 1.72
C PHE A 142 13.03 9.22 1.89
N PRO A 143 12.29 10.07 1.15
CA PRO A 143 10.85 10.24 1.36
C PRO A 143 10.03 9.08 0.80
N ALA A 144 8.85 8.83 1.39
CA ALA A 144 7.81 7.97 0.84
C ALA A 144 6.87 8.81 -0.02
N VAL A 145 7.02 8.76 -1.35
CA VAL A 145 6.29 9.61 -2.31
C VAL A 145 5.49 8.76 -3.27
N ALA A 146 4.23 9.10 -3.47
CA ALA A 146 3.37 8.47 -4.47
C ALA A 146 3.83 8.82 -5.90
N ASN A 147 3.53 7.95 -6.85
CA ASN A 147 3.78 8.22 -8.27
C ASN A 147 2.85 9.32 -8.78
N LEU A 148 3.41 10.37 -9.39
CA LEU A 148 2.68 11.56 -9.82
C LEU A 148 1.57 11.24 -10.85
N ASP A 149 1.81 10.31 -11.79
CA ASP A 149 0.78 9.95 -12.78
C ASP A 149 -0.43 9.30 -12.11
N VAL A 150 -0.20 8.45 -11.09
CA VAL A 150 -1.28 7.79 -10.34
C VAL A 150 -2.02 8.82 -9.49
N VAL A 151 -1.32 9.72 -8.81
CA VAL A 151 -1.94 10.81 -8.04
C VAL A 151 -2.84 11.67 -8.93
N ASN A 152 -2.33 12.09 -10.09
CA ASN A 152 -3.12 12.90 -11.03
C ASN A 152 -4.37 12.15 -11.50
N ALA A 153 -4.24 10.88 -11.86
CA ALA A 153 -5.38 10.05 -12.30
C ALA A 153 -6.43 9.89 -11.20
N LEU A 154 -6.02 9.74 -9.93
CA LEU A 154 -6.94 9.65 -8.80
C LEU A 154 -7.66 10.98 -8.54
N VAL A 155 -6.94 12.09 -8.58
CA VAL A 155 -7.51 13.46 -8.44
C VAL A 155 -8.52 13.74 -9.56
N ASP A 156 -8.15 13.45 -10.81
CA ASP A 156 -9.04 13.65 -11.95
C ASP A 156 -10.29 12.78 -11.89
N SER A 157 -10.13 11.55 -11.38
CA SER A 157 -11.26 10.63 -11.17
C SER A 157 -12.20 11.15 -10.07
N ALA A 158 -11.67 11.64 -8.96
CA ALA A 158 -12.46 12.22 -7.88
C ALA A 158 -13.27 13.43 -8.38
N LYS A 159 -12.63 14.35 -9.12
CA LYS A 159 -13.30 15.49 -9.77
C LYS A 159 -14.40 15.07 -10.71
N LYS A 160 -14.10 14.12 -11.61
CA LYS A 160 -15.06 13.61 -12.61
C LYS A 160 -16.30 12.99 -11.98
N LEU A 161 -16.12 12.33 -10.83
CA LEU A 161 -17.19 11.67 -10.10
C LEU A 161 -17.91 12.60 -9.10
N GLY A 162 -17.44 13.84 -8.94
CA GLY A 162 -18.05 14.83 -8.03
C GLY A 162 -17.82 14.54 -6.56
N PHE A 163 -16.74 13.83 -6.20
CA PHE A 163 -16.37 13.63 -4.80
C PHE A 163 -15.64 14.85 -4.24
N GLU A 164 -15.97 15.21 -3.00
CA GLU A 164 -15.09 16.08 -2.21
C GLU A 164 -13.78 15.34 -1.97
N TYR A 165 -12.66 16.00 -2.26
CA TYR A 165 -11.35 15.36 -2.15
C TYR A 165 -10.28 16.32 -1.63
N HIS A 166 -9.30 15.74 -0.96
CA HIS A 166 -8.09 16.42 -0.49
C HIS A 166 -6.87 15.69 -1.04
N ALA A 167 -5.85 16.41 -1.46
CA ALA A 167 -4.60 15.83 -1.95
C ALA A 167 -3.43 16.36 -1.12
N GLY A 168 -2.66 15.48 -0.49
CA GLY A 168 -1.57 15.91 0.38
C GLY A 168 -0.91 14.78 1.15
N VAL A 169 -0.21 15.17 2.21
CA VAL A 169 0.56 14.28 3.07
C VAL A 169 -0.35 13.51 4.02
N VAL A 170 -0.08 12.22 4.18
CA VAL A 170 -0.72 11.38 5.20
C VAL A 170 0.29 10.84 6.21
N GLU A 171 -0.16 10.51 7.41
CA GLU A 171 0.66 9.79 8.38
C GLU A 171 0.53 8.28 8.16
N CYS A 172 1.65 7.57 8.07
CA CYS A 172 1.68 6.11 8.05
C CYS A 172 2.38 5.60 9.31
N LYS A 173 1.66 4.84 10.13
CA LYS A 173 2.10 4.33 11.42
C LYS A 173 1.95 2.82 11.56
N ASP A 174 2.61 2.22 12.55
CA ASP A 174 2.50 0.79 12.87
C ASP A 174 1.53 0.50 14.02
N SER A 175 1.32 1.46 14.94
CA SER A 175 0.48 1.24 16.10
C SER A 175 -0.87 1.96 16.00
N PHE A 176 -1.94 1.21 15.77
CA PHE A 176 -3.30 1.75 15.77
C PHE A 176 -3.66 2.39 17.12
N TYR A 177 -3.45 1.66 18.21
CA TYR A 177 -3.78 2.16 19.55
C TYR A 177 -2.81 3.23 20.05
N GLY A 178 -1.58 3.29 19.55
CA GLY A 178 -0.64 4.37 19.82
C GLY A 178 -1.14 5.74 19.36
N GLN A 179 -2.00 5.78 18.33
CA GLN A 179 -2.64 7.00 17.88
C GLN A 179 -3.98 7.27 18.58
N HIS A 180 -4.82 6.25 18.76
CA HIS A 180 -6.19 6.42 19.26
C HIS A 180 -6.28 6.49 20.78
N GLU A 181 -5.31 5.94 21.50
CA GLU A 181 -5.23 5.95 22.97
C GLU A 181 -3.78 6.30 23.41
N PRO A 182 -3.18 7.40 22.92
CA PRO A 182 -1.78 7.70 23.16
C PRO A 182 -1.45 7.88 24.64
N GLU A 183 -2.41 8.34 25.45
CA GLU A 183 -2.22 8.57 26.88
C GLU A 183 -1.93 7.27 27.65
N LYS A 184 -2.36 6.13 27.14
CA LYS A 184 -2.12 4.82 27.74
C LYS A 184 -0.75 4.22 27.38
N MET A 185 -0.05 4.84 26.43
CA MET A 185 1.22 4.32 25.92
C MET A 185 2.40 4.77 26.77
N PRO A 186 3.42 3.91 26.98
CA PRO A 186 4.62 4.28 27.73
C PRO A 186 5.36 5.50 27.18
N VAL A 187 5.27 5.72 25.86
CA VAL A 187 5.89 6.84 25.13
C VAL A 187 4.88 7.92 24.76
N ASN A 188 3.86 8.13 25.57
CA ASN A 188 2.74 9.04 25.29
C ASN A 188 3.20 10.46 24.88
N TYR A 189 4.22 11.00 25.58
CA TYR A 189 4.80 12.30 25.31
C TYR A 189 5.32 12.41 23.86
N GLU A 190 5.96 11.37 23.35
CA GLU A 190 6.46 11.34 21.97
C GLU A 190 5.32 11.29 20.96
N LEU A 191 4.33 10.42 21.17
CA LEU A 191 3.19 10.24 20.30
C LEU A 191 2.34 11.50 20.21
N ILE A 192 2.01 12.12 21.35
CA ILE A 192 1.22 13.36 21.40
C ILE A 192 1.97 14.52 20.74
N ASN A 193 3.27 14.67 21.02
CA ASN A 193 4.07 15.72 20.43
C ASN A 193 4.18 15.57 18.89
N LYS A 194 4.38 14.37 18.39
CA LYS A 194 4.41 14.09 16.94
C LYS A 194 3.06 14.38 16.31
N TRP A 195 1.96 13.90 16.88
CA TRP A 195 0.61 14.20 16.41
C TRP A 195 0.38 15.71 16.24
N ASN A 196 0.70 16.48 17.29
CA ASN A 196 0.57 17.93 17.25
C ASN A 196 1.47 18.60 16.19
N ALA A 197 2.65 18.04 15.94
CA ALA A 197 3.53 18.52 14.87
C ALA A 197 2.93 18.24 13.49
N TRP A 198 2.40 17.04 13.28
CA TRP A 198 1.77 16.66 12.00
C TRP A 198 0.54 17.51 11.68
N LEU A 199 -0.29 17.82 12.68
CA LEU A 199 -1.41 18.75 12.51
C LEU A 199 -0.94 20.14 12.08
N LYS A 200 0.09 20.68 12.73
CA LYS A 200 0.67 21.99 12.37
C LYS A 200 1.31 22.01 10.98
N LEU A 201 1.73 20.86 10.47
CA LEU A 201 2.32 20.70 9.14
C LEU A 201 1.26 20.41 8.05
N GLY A 202 -0.03 20.34 8.42
CA GLY A 202 -1.11 20.10 7.48
C GLY A 202 -1.22 18.66 7.01
N CYS A 203 -0.90 17.68 7.87
CA CYS A 203 -1.14 16.27 7.59
C CYS A 203 -2.65 16.01 7.50
N LEU A 204 -3.10 15.44 6.39
CA LEU A 204 -4.53 15.31 6.08
C LEU A 204 -5.21 14.17 6.83
N ALA A 205 -4.55 13.03 6.88
CA ALA A 205 -5.14 11.80 7.41
C ALA A 205 -4.07 10.82 7.88
N SER A 206 -4.49 9.79 8.61
CA SER A 206 -3.63 8.74 9.12
C SER A 206 -4.11 7.35 8.70
N GLU A 207 -3.17 6.49 8.32
CA GLU A 207 -3.37 5.10 7.90
C GLU A 207 -2.12 4.26 8.24
N MET A 208 -1.95 3.04 7.67
CA MET A 208 -0.91 2.11 8.13
C MET A 208 -0.06 1.47 7.02
N GLU A 209 -0.25 1.80 5.73
CA GLU A 209 0.39 1.06 4.61
C GLU A 209 1.07 1.96 3.57
N SER A 210 0.64 3.21 3.41
CA SER A 210 1.07 4.06 2.29
C SER A 210 2.57 4.30 2.24
N ALA A 211 3.24 4.52 3.39
CA ALA A 211 4.68 4.73 3.40
C ALA A 211 5.43 3.51 2.84
N ALA A 212 5.05 2.31 3.28
CA ALA A 212 5.64 1.07 2.80
C ALA A 212 5.42 0.88 1.29
N LEU A 213 4.17 1.09 0.82
CA LEU A 213 3.82 0.91 -0.58
C LEU A 213 4.51 1.92 -1.49
N PHE A 214 4.52 3.21 -1.13
CA PHE A 214 5.18 4.25 -1.93
C PHE A 214 6.69 4.05 -1.98
N PHE A 215 7.29 3.70 -0.83
CA PHE A 215 8.72 3.50 -0.74
C PHE A 215 9.17 2.27 -1.52
N VAL A 216 8.54 1.11 -1.29
CA VAL A 216 8.87 -0.14 -1.99
C VAL A 216 8.57 -0.01 -3.48
N GLY A 217 7.50 0.69 -3.86
CA GLY A 217 7.21 1.03 -5.26
C GLY A 217 8.34 1.84 -5.92
N SER A 218 8.89 2.84 -5.23
CA SER A 218 10.05 3.60 -5.69
C SER A 218 11.30 2.72 -5.84
N TYR A 219 11.56 1.84 -4.87
CA TYR A 219 12.67 0.88 -4.89
C TYR A 219 12.56 -0.08 -6.07
N LEU A 220 11.37 -0.63 -6.32
CA LEU A 220 11.10 -1.57 -7.41
C LEU A 220 10.88 -0.89 -8.77
N ARG A 221 10.86 0.45 -8.81
CA ARG A 221 10.63 1.25 -10.00
C ARG A 221 9.27 1.00 -10.67
N VAL A 222 8.23 0.83 -9.86
CA VAL A 222 6.83 0.68 -10.27
C VAL A 222 6.00 1.87 -9.81
N LYS A 223 4.82 2.04 -10.41
CA LYS A 223 3.91 3.15 -10.09
C LYS A 223 2.99 2.76 -8.94
N VAL A 224 2.96 3.56 -7.89
CA VAL A 224 2.09 3.35 -6.71
C VAL A 224 1.45 4.68 -6.30
N GLY A 225 0.17 4.65 -6.03
CA GLY A 225 -0.59 5.78 -5.49
C GLY A 225 -1.75 5.34 -4.61
#